data_f2b37f0fc7bd346b8d59875cf344d664
#
_entry.id   f2b37f0fc7bd346b8d59875cf344d664
#
_cell.length_a   1.000
_cell.length_b   1.000
_cell.length_c   1.000
_cell.angle_alpha   90.00
_cell.angle_beta   90.00
_cell.angle_gamma   90.00
#
_symmetry.space_group_name_H-M   'P 1'
#
loop_
_entity.id
_entity.type
_entity.pdbx_description
1 polymer ?
#
loop_
_entity_poly.entity_id
_entity_poly.type
_entity_poly.pdbx_seq_one_letter_code
_entity_poly.pdbx_strand_id
1 'polypeptide(L)'
;MINVVKFEKNPEGFLNPAWLFKEKCSVGRDNYIHTGDHIDYYIWVDDVGKAVVLVFQESDGKYDWKHNFQFAVKPYKHQKSVIKAHRGFVNTYKSANDEIMEAFIKECAKHPDYDFVVCGWSMGGALSHLAAEDFNFRTRSNKDDPDTGKKVILITFGSPLVLWGKKTQEYFKKCIVKAYNFSHIRDIVTEVPPYHFGYKVVNKIKIALKEWCIFRYFNPWHCHTHYYEEKYYEGVEY
;
A
#
# COMPACT_ATOMS: atom_id res chain seq x y z
N MET A 1 -12.68 -0.94 14.81
CA MET A 1 -12.49 -1.70 13.52
C MET A 1 -12.92 -0.78 12.39
N ILE A 2 -11.97 -0.36 11.57
CA ILE A 2 -12.28 0.45 10.38
C ILE A 2 -13.24 -0.35 9.52
N ASN A 3 -14.43 0.18 9.35
CA ASN A 3 -15.42 -0.44 8.50
C ASN A 3 -15.15 0.01 7.07
N VAL A 4 -14.44 -0.81 6.29
CA VAL A 4 -14.16 -0.54 4.88
C VAL A 4 -15.45 -0.38 4.07
N VAL A 5 -16.58 -0.88 4.57
CA VAL A 5 -17.92 -0.66 3.99
C VAL A 5 -18.37 0.82 4.12
N LYS A 6 -17.82 1.60 5.08
CA LYS A 6 -18.03 3.05 5.09
C LYS A 6 -17.40 3.77 3.90
N PHE A 7 -16.46 3.12 3.26
CA PHE A 7 -15.81 3.54 2.04
C PHE A 7 -16.80 3.83 0.89
N GLU A 8 -17.86 3.03 0.77
CA GLU A 8 -18.87 3.20 -0.27
C GLU A 8 -19.96 4.23 0.10
N LYS A 9 -20.25 4.40 1.39
CA LYS A 9 -21.44 5.13 1.85
C LYS A 9 -21.15 6.51 2.41
N ASN A 10 -19.90 6.85 2.63
CA ASN A 10 -19.51 8.14 3.18
C ASN A 10 -18.38 8.74 2.31
N PRO A 11 -18.73 9.56 1.30
CA PRO A 11 -17.73 10.20 0.44
C PRO A 11 -16.79 11.15 1.22
N GLU A 12 -17.19 11.58 2.40
CA GLU A 12 -16.34 12.30 3.36
C GLU A 12 -15.55 11.33 4.24
N GLY A 13 -15.78 10.03 4.10
CA GLY A 13 -15.09 8.99 4.84
C GLY A 13 -13.64 8.87 4.42
N PHE A 14 -12.82 8.75 5.40
CA PHE A 14 -11.38 8.66 5.38
C PHE A 14 -10.74 7.71 4.36
N LEU A 15 -11.40 6.64 3.98
CA LEU A 15 -10.89 5.67 3.02
C LEU A 15 -11.46 5.86 1.61
N ASN A 16 -12.05 7.01 1.30
CA ASN A 16 -12.42 7.33 -0.07
C ASN A 16 -11.14 7.48 -0.92
N PRO A 17 -10.93 6.66 -1.97
CA PRO A 17 -9.76 6.79 -2.84
C PRO A 17 -9.66 8.17 -3.47
N ALA A 18 -10.79 8.78 -3.83
CA ALA A 18 -10.82 10.13 -4.35
C ALA A 18 -10.23 11.12 -3.34
N TRP A 19 -10.57 10.96 -2.08
CA TRP A 19 -10.06 11.79 -1.01
C TRP A 19 -8.56 11.53 -0.75
N LEU A 20 -8.16 10.27 -0.61
CA LEU A 20 -6.76 9.90 -0.38
C LEU A 20 -5.82 10.37 -1.50
N PHE A 21 -6.29 10.45 -2.74
CA PHE A 21 -5.44 10.74 -3.88
C PHE A 21 -5.75 12.05 -4.62
N LYS A 22 -6.97 12.59 -4.52
CA LYS A 22 -7.39 13.81 -5.20
C LYS A 22 -7.27 15.05 -4.32
N GLU A 23 -7.59 14.91 -3.04
CA GLU A 23 -7.52 16.01 -2.06
C GLU A 23 -6.23 16.02 -1.24
N LYS A 24 -5.23 15.26 -1.68
CA LYS A 24 -3.88 15.24 -1.09
C LYS A 24 -3.26 16.63 -0.88
N CYS A 25 -3.82 17.65 -1.52
CA CYS A 25 -3.37 19.03 -1.39
C CYS A 25 -4.09 19.82 -0.29
N SER A 26 -5.26 19.36 0.20
CA SER A 26 -6.07 20.07 1.19
C SER A 26 -5.91 19.54 2.60
N VAL A 27 -5.57 18.26 2.76
CA VAL A 27 -5.37 17.65 4.06
C VAL A 27 -3.94 17.87 4.51
N GLY A 28 -3.73 19.05 5.11
CA GLY A 28 -2.56 19.34 5.89
C GLY A 28 -1.24 19.22 5.13
N ARG A 29 -0.92 20.21 4.31
CA ARG A 29 0.47 20.45 3.88
C ARG A 29 1.45 20.42 5.07
N ASP A 30 0.94 20.69 6.27
CA ASP A 30 1.72 20.70 7.50
C ASP A 30 2.11 19.29 7.99
N ASN A 31 1.47 18.22 7.49
CA ASN A 31 1.79 16.84 7.82
C ASN A 31 2.46 16.07 6.66
N TYR A 32 2.74 16.76 5.56
CA TYR A 32 3.41 16.16 4.41
C TYR A 32 4.91 16.12 4.65
N ILE A 33 5.47 14.93 4.68
CA ILE A 33 6.90 14.72 4.91
C ILE A 33 7.49 14.18 3.61
N HIS A 34 8.42 14.96 3.04
CA HIS A 34 9.22 14.54 1.90
C HIS A 34 10.54 13.97 2.43
N THR A 35 10.81 12.71 2.18
CA THR A 35 12.05 12.07 2.61
C THR A 35 12.87 11.63 1.42
N GLY A 36 14.01 12.25 1.28
CA GLY A 36 14.94 11.94 0.19
C GLY A 36 14.35 12.23 -1.20
N ASP A 37 15.07 11.88 -2.24
CA ASP A 37 14.70 12.22 -3.62
C ASP A 37 13.55 11.37 -4.20
N HIS A 38 12.95 10.42 -3.43
CA HIS A 38 12.17 9.34 -4.06
C HIS A 38 10.96 8.83 -3.31
N ILE A 39 10.69 9.26 -2.08
CA ILE A 39 9.54 8.78 -1.28
C ILE A 39 8.81 9.95 -0.66
N ASP A 40 7.58 10.13 -1.09
CA ASP A 40 6.65 11.05 -0.47
C ASP A 40 5.67 10.26 0.39
N TYR A 41 5.53 10.66 1.64
CA TYR A 41 4.58 10.05 2.56
C TYR A 41 3.99 11.08 3.51
N TYR A 42 2.86 10.75 4.12
CA TYR A 42 2.33 11.48 5.26
C TYR A 42 1.70 10.52 6.26
N ILE A 43 1.59 10.96 7.50
CA ILE A 43 0.88 10.26 8.55
C ILE A 43 -0.31 11.11 8.92
N TRP A 44 -1.48 10.48 8.94
CA TRP A 44 -2.71 11.13 9.30
C TRP A 44 -3.40 10.40 10.45
N VAL A 45 -3.97 11.20 11.38
CA VAL A 45 -4.78 10.69 12.50
C VAL A 45 -6.23 11.01 12.21
N ASP A 46 -7.03 9.97 12.08
CA ASP A 46 -8.49 10.07 11.96
C ASP A 46 -9.14 9.82 13.32
N ASP A 47 -9.49 10.88 14.02
CA ASP A 47 -10.14 10.80 15.32
C ASP A 47 -11.59 10.30 15.23
N VAL A 48 -12.25 10.49 14.10
CA VAL A 48 -13.62 10.03 13.86
C VAL A 48 -13.63 8.53 13.55
N GLY A 49 -12.77 8.10 12.66
CA GLY A 49 -12.62 6.70 12.26
C GLY A 49 -11.77 5.86 13.24
N LYS A 50 -11.13 6.51 14.22
CA LYS A 50 -10.22 5.88 15.16
C LYS A 50 -9.07 5.14 14.45
N ALA A 51 -8.33 5.87 13.59
CA ALA A 51 -7.24 5.30 12.84
C ALA A 51 -6.00 6.20 12.78
N VAL A 52 -4.82 5.57 12.81
CA VAL A 52 -3.54 6.20 12.43
C VAL A 52 -3.13 5.62 11.09
N VAL A 53 -2.91 6.47 10.10
CA VAL A 53 -2.72 6.07 8.70
C VAL A 53 -1.40 6.58 8.16
N LEU A 54 -0.60 5.66 7.68
CA LEU A 54 0.59 5.96 6.87
C LEU A 54 0.21 5.85 5.40
N VAL A 55 0.37 6.95 4.66
CA VAL A 55 0.06 7.02 3.23
C VAL A 55 1.32 7.25 2.44
N PHE A 56 1.62 6.35 1.51
CA PHE A 56 2.67 6.56 0.51
C PHE A 56 2.06 7.18 -0.75
N GLN A 57 2.60 8.30 -1.15
CA GLN A 57 2.24 8.97 -2.40
C GLN A 57 3.15 8.51 -3.54
N GLU A 58 2.72 8.79 -4.77
CA GLU A 58 3.62 8.72 -5.91
C GLU A 58 4.47 9.98 -5.93
N SER A 59 5.79 9.83 -6.03
CA SER A 59 6.67 10.97 -6.27
C SER A 59 6.36 11.59 -7.64
N ASP A 60 6.19 12.91 -7.70
CA ASP A 60 5.89 13.68 -8.93
C ASP A 60 7.01 13.61 -9.99
N GLY A 61 8.12 12.96 -9.70
CA GLY A 61 9.19 12.70 -10.64
C GLY A 61 8.78 11.66 -11.67
N LYS A 62 8.96 11.94 -12.96
CA LYS A 62 9.01 10.95 -14.05
C LYS A 62 10.17 9.98 -13.82
N TYR A 63 10.16 9.35 -12.64
CA TYR A 63 11.15 8.32 -12.35
C TYR A 63 10.95 7.21 -13.35
N ASP A 64 12.00 6.94 -14.07
CA ASP A 64 12.10 5.91 -15.05
C ASP A 64 11.59 4.60 -14.46
N TRP A 65 10.33 4.28 -14.69
CA TRP A 65 9.75 2.96 -14.44
C TRP A 65 10.69 1.86 -14.93
N LYS A 66 11.53 2.16 -15.93
CA LYS A 66 12.56 1.28 -16.47
C LYS A 66 13.61 0.87 -15.44
N HIS A 67 13.99 1.74 -14.51
CA HIS A 67 14.94 1.41 -13.45
C HIS A 67 14.31 0.60 -12.31
N ASN A 68 13.02 0.77 -12.04
CA ASN A 68 12.31 0.03 -11.01
C ASN A 68 11.93 -1.40 -11.42
N PHE A 69 11.94 -1.74 -12.71
CA PHE A 69 11.68 -3.07 -13.25
C PHE A 69 12.89 -4.02 -13.15
N GLN A 70 13.64 -3.96 -12.08
CA GLN A 70 14.61 -5.02 -11.79
C GLN A 70 13.87 -6.25 -11.26
N PHE A 71 13.54 -7.20 -12.13
CA PHE A 71 12.83 -8.45 -11.79
C PHE A 71 13.56 -9.34 -10.78
N ALA A 72 14.76 -8.95 -10.35
CA ALA A 72 15.54 -9.71 -9.40
C ALA A 72 14.89 -9.76 -8.03
N VAL A 73 14.68 -10.96 -7.52
CA VAL A 73 14.23 -11.19 -6.15
C VAL A 73 15.34 -10.81 -5.19
N LYS A 74 15.02 -10.01 -4.17
CA LYS A 74 15.92 -9.65 -3.10
C LYS A 74 15.29 -9.95 -1.76
N PRO A 75 15.98 -10.64 -0.83
CA PRO A 75 15.50 -10.76 0.54
C PRO A 75 15.34 -9.38 1.17
N TYR A 76 14.19 -9.14 1.77
CA TYR A 76 13.98 -7.95 2.57
C TYR A 76 14.83 -8.06 3.84
N LYS A 77 15.61 -7.01 4.16
CA LYS A 77 16.65 -7.13 5.20
C LYS A 77 16.15 -6.78 6.60
N HIS A 78 15.29 -7.53 7.17
CA HIS A 78 15.35 -7.73 8.60
C HIS A 78 16.18 -8.97 8.86
N GLN A 79 16.96 -8.98 9.92
CA GLN A 79 17.99 -10.00 10.14
C GLN A 79 17.47 -11.44 10.07
N LYS A 80 16.20 -11.65 10.37
CA LYS A 80 15.53 -12.95 10.36
C LYS A 80 14.28 -13.02 9.48
N SER A 81 14.00 -11.97 8.68
CA SER A 81 12.84 -11.98 7.81
C SER A 81 12.97 -13.03 6.71
N VAL A 82 11.91 -13.78 6.51
CA VAL A 82 11.76 -14.73 5.40
C VAL A 82 11.19 -14.07 4.16
N ILE A 83 10.89 -12.75 4.22
CA ILE A 83 10.33 -12.02 3.09
C ILE A 83 11.34 -11.90 1.97
N LYS A 84 10.89 -12.35 0.80
CA LYS A 84 11.54 -12.06 -0.49
C LYS A 84 10.62 -11.14 -1.27
N ALA A 85 11.17 -10.04 -1.74
CA ALA A 85 10.40 -9.01 -2.42
C ALA A 85 11.14 -8.47 -3.65
N HIS A 86 10.43 -7.71 -4.46
CA HIS A 86 10.97 -7.07 -5.65
C HIS A 86 12.13 -6.12 -5.29
N ARG A 87 13.28 -6.33 -5.90
CA ARG A 87 14.53 -5.65 -5.55
C ARG A 87 14.44 -4.13 -5.64
N GLY A 88 13.81 -3.60 -6.68
CA GLY A 88 13.64 -2.17 -6.88
C GLY A 88 12.90 -1.55 -5.69
N PHE A 89 11.71 -2.06 -5.37
CA PHE A 89 10.91 -1.55 -4.26
C PHE A 89 11.61 -1.68 -2.90
N VAL A 90 12.33 -2.79 -2.67
CA VAL A 90 13.14 -2.95 -1.44
C VAL A 90 14.23 -1.89 -1.35
N ASN A 91 14.92 -1.58 -2.45
CA ASN A 91 15.96 -0.55 -2.44
C ASN A 91 15.37 0.84 -2.18
N THR A 92 14.28 1.20 -2.89
CA THR A 92 13.58 2.46 -2.68
C THR A 92 13.09 2.58 -1.24
N TYR A 93 12.36 1.59 -0.71
CA TYR A 93 11.85 1.64 0.66
C TYR A 93 12.96 1.82 1.70
N LYS A 94 14.08 1.14 1.50
CA LYS A 94 15.21 1.18 2.43
C LYS A 94 15.96 2.52 2.48
N SER A 95 15.77 3.38 1.50
CA SER A 95 16.42 4.70 1.54
C SER A 95 15.86 5.61 2.63
N ALA A 96 14.62 5.34 3.10
CA ALA A 96 13.94 6.16 4.10
C ALA A 96 13.15 5.35 5.18
N ASN A 97 13.25 4.02 5.19
CA ASN A 97 12.41 3.18 6.06
C ASN A 97 12.59 3.44 7.56
N ASP A 98 13.78 3.81 8.00
CA ASP A 98 14.02 4.08 9.42
C ASP A 98 13.27 5.31 9.88
N GLU A 99 13.36 6.41 9.13
CA GLU A 99 12.66 7.66 9.41
C GLU A 99 11.14 7.47 9.37
N ILE A 100 10.63 6.83 8.31
CA ILE A 100 9.20 6.57 8.12
C ILE A 100 8.64 5.74 9.29
N MET A 101 9.32 4.67 9.64
CA MET A 101 8.86 3.77 10.70
C MET A 101 8.98 4.38 12.08
N GLU A 102 10.03 5.14 12.36
CA GLU A 102 10.16 5.87 13.62
C GLU A 102 9.00 6.86 13.81
N ALA A 103 8.70 7.65 12.79
CA ALA A 103 7.59 8.61 12.81
C ALA A 103 6.23 7.89 12.99
N PHE A 104 5.99 6.82 12.23
CA PHE A 104 4.72 6.09 12.28
C PHE A 104 4.52 5.37 13.61
N ILE A 105 5.53 4.67 14.12
CA ILE A 105 5.46 3.99 15.42
C ILE A 105 5.23 4.98 16.56
N LYS A 106 5.91 6.13 16.51
CA LYS A 106 5.74 7.21 17.50
C LYS A 106 4.30 7.73 17.50
N GLU A 107 3.70 7.92 16.33
CA GLU A 107 2.32 8.36 16.24
C GLU A 107 1.33 7.28 16.71
N CYS A 108 1.52 6.03 16.31
CA CYS A 108 0.71 4.91 16.79
C CYS A 108 0.78 4.73 18.32
N ALA A 109 1.89 5.07 18.94
CA ALA A 109 2.04 4.97 20.40
C ALA A 109 1.18 5.98 21.16
N LYS A 110 0.83 7.12 20.55
CA LYS A 110 -0.09 8.12 21.14
C LYS A 110 -1.55 7.68 21.08
N HIS A 111 -1.87 6.75 20.18
CA HIS A 111 -3.24 6.30 19.89
C HIS A 111 -3.35 4.76 19.98
N PRO A 112 -3.13 4.17 21.17
CA PRO A 112 -3.03 2.70 21.32
C PRO A 112 -4.31 1.95 20.96
N ASP A 113 -5.47 2.62 21.06
CA ASP A 113 -6.80 2.05 20.82
C ASP A 113 -7.30 2.29 19.39
N TYR A 114 -6.47 2.90 18.51
CA TYR A 114 -6.82 3.14 17.12
C TYR A 114 -6.37 1.98 16.24
N ASP A 115 -7.05 1.81 15.12
CA ASP A 115 -6.58 0.93 14.06
C ASP A 115 -5.36 1.55 13.36
N PHE A 116 -4.38 0.73 13.01
CA PHE A 116 -3.22 1.18 12.26
C PHE A 116 -3.39 0.77 10.80
N VAL A 117 -3.23 1.72 9.91
CA VAL A 117 -3.45 1.54 8.47
C VAL A 117 -2.21 1.95 7.70
N VAL A 118 -1.85 1.16 6.70
CA VAL A 118 -0.84 1.54 5.72
C VAL A 118 -1.47 1.48 4.35
N CYS A 119 -1.37 2.56 3.59
CA CYS A 119 -1.96 2.59 2.26
C CYS A 119 -1.10 3.32 1.22
N GLY A 120 -1.38 3.05 -0.05
CA GLY A 120 -0.72 3.72 -1.16
C GLY A 120 -1.26 3.31 -2.52
N TRP A 121 -0.95 4.14 -3.52
CA TRP A 121 -1.29 3.91 -4.90
C TRP A 121 -0.03 3.64 -5.73
N SER A 122 -0.13 2.76 -6.75
CA SER A 122 0.97 2.47 -7.67
C SER A 122 2.23 2.01 -6.93
N MET A 123 3.36 2.69 -7.11
CA MET A 123 4.60 2.45 -6.36
C MET A 123 4.39 2.61 -4.85
N GLY A 124 3.59 3.58 -4.41
CA GLY A 124 3.23 3.74 -3.01
C GLY A 124 2.53 2.50 -2.44
N GLY A 125 1.70 1.82 -3.24
CA GLY A 125 1.12 0.53 -2.88
C GLY A 125 2.17 -0.57 -2.70
N ALA A 126 3.22 -0.58 -3.52
CA ALA A 126 4.34 -1.50 -3.34
C ALA A 126 5.11 -1.23 -2.05
N LEU A 127 5.39 0.04 -1.75
CA LEU A 127 6.08 0.45 -0.52
C LEU A 127 5.23 0.14 0.72
N SER A 128 3.90 0.24 0.62
CA SER A 128 2.96 -0.11 1.68
C SER A 128 3.05 -1.57 2.11
N HIS A 129 3.29 -2.50 1.18
CA HIS A 129 3.53 -3.90 1.53
C HIS A 129 4.79 -4.08 2.39
N LEU A 130 5.87 -3.38 2.04
CA LEU A 130 7.13 -3.45 2.78
C LEU A 130 6.99 -2.78 4.15
N ALA A 131 6.33 -1.64 4.21
CA ALA A 131 6.08 -0.91 5.44
C ALA A 131 5.20 -1.68 6.43
N ALA A 132 4.18 -2.39 5.93
CA ALA A 132 3.31 -3.22 6.77
C ALA A 132 4.09 -4.35 7.48
N GLU A 133 5.02 -4.98 6.78
CA GLU A 133 5.90 -5.99 7.39
C GLU A 133 6.91 -5.36 8.36
N ASP A 134 7.54 -4.26 7.96
CA ASP A 134 8.54 -3.56 8.77
C ASP A 134 7.94 -3.06 10.10
N PHE A 135 6.74 -2.50 10.06
CA PHE A 135 6.00 -2.09 11.25
C PHE A 135 5.77 -3.27 12.21
N ASN A 136 5.27 -4.39 11.68
CA ASN A 136 5.08 -5.58 12.49
C ASN A 136 6.41 -6.07 13.07
N PHE A 137 7.48 -6.16 12.27
CA PHE A 137 8.78 -6.61 12.73
C PHE A 137 9.36 -5.70 13.82
N ARG A 138 9.30 -4.38 13.67
CA ARG A 138 9.85 -3.42 14.65
C ARG A 138 9.12 -3.44 15.97
N THR A 139 7.82 -3.70 15.95
CA THR A 139 6.97 -3.69 17.15
C THR A 139 6.89 -5.04 17.87
N ARG A 140 7.56 -6.10 17.37
CA ARG A 140 7.56 -7.43 18.03
C ARG A 140 8.28 -7.43 19.36
N SER A 141 7.69 -8.11 20.34
CA SER A 141 8.37 -8.51 21.56
C SER A 141 9.30 -9.71 21.34
N ASN A 142 8.90 -10.67 20.51
CA ASN A 142 9.76 -11.75 20.01
C ASN A 142 10.01 -11.56 18.50
N LYS A 143 11.26 -11.27 18.12
CA LYS A 143 11.63 -10.99 16.73
C LYS A 143 11.39 -12.16 15.76
N ASP A 144 11.34 -13.37 16.26
CA ASP A 144 11.12 -14.58 15.44
C ASP A 144 9.63 -14.87 15.21
N ASP A 145 8.73 -14.26 16.00
CA ASP A 145 7.30 -14.53 15.94
C ASP A 145 6.50 -13.29 15.47
N PRO A 146 5.96 -13.33 14.23
CA PRO A 146 5.16 -12.22 13.70
C PRO A 146 3.85 -11.97 14.49
N ASP A 147 3.37 -12.95 15.24
CA ASP A 147 2.12 -12.78 16.00
C ASP A 147 2.33 -11.92 17.26
N THR A 148 3.58 -11.67 17.68
CA THR A 148 3.92 -10.79 18.81
C THR A 148 4.08 -9.32 18.43
N GLY A 149 4.04 -8.98 17.14
CA GLY A 149 4.11 -7.62 16.64
C GLY A 149 2.73 -6.98 16.46
N LYS A 150 2.69 -5.64 16.49
CA LYS A 150 1.50 -4.91 16.07
C LYS A 150 1.24 -5.15 14.59
N LYS A 151 -0.04 -5.17 14.21
CA LYS A 151 -0.47 -5.46 12.83
C LYS A 151 -1.24 -4.28 12.27
N VAL A 152 -1.13 -4.08 10.98
CA VAL A 152 -1.84 -3.02 10.24
C VAL A 152 -2.91 -3.60 9.33
N ILE A 153 -3.87 -2.77 8.96
CA ILE A 153 -4.73 -2.97 7.79
C ILE A 153 -3.98 -2.40 6.59
N LEU A 154 -3.77 -3.22 5.56
CA LEU A 154 -3.11 -2.81 4.33
C LEU A 154 -4.14 -2.49 3.26
N ILE A 155 -4.06 -1.28 2.66
CA ILE A 155 -4.95 -0.86 1.58
C ILE A 155 -4.10 -0.36 0.41
N THR A 156 -4.22 -0.98 -0.75
CA THR A 156 -3.46 -0.54 -1.93
C THR A 156 -4.34 -0.41 -3.17
N PHE A 157 -3.99 0.52 -4.04
CA PHE A 157 -4.67 0.79 -5.29
C PHE A 157 -3.66 0.69 -6.44
N GLY A 158 -3.94 -0.18 -7.41
CA GLY A 158 -3.05 -0.32 -8.56
C GLY A 158 -1.61 -0.74 -8.22
N SER A 159 -1.40 -1.40 -7.09
CA SER A 159 -0.05 -1.82 -6.67
C SER A 159 0.52 -2.88 -7.61
N PRO A 160 1.78 -2.74 -8.04
CA PRO A 160 2.48 -3.83 -8.68
C PRO A 160 2.71 -5.02 -7.74
N LEU A 161 3.14 -6.14 -8.28
CA LEU A 161 3.42 -7.35 -7.50
C LEU A 161 4.75 -7.21 -6.75
N VAL A 162 4.69 -7.34 -5.44
CA VAL A 162 5.85 -7.09 -4.55
C VAL A 162 6.45 -8.37 -3.99
N LEU A 163 5.60 -9.26 -3.48
CA LEU A 163 6.01 -10.40 -2.67
C LEU A 163 6.29 -11.62 -3.55
N TRP A 164 7.45 -12.25 -3.34
CA TRP A 164 7.89 -13.41 -4.10
C TRP A 164 7.78 -14.71 -3.31
N GLY A 165 7.06 -15.68 -3.89
CA GLY A 165 6.98 -17.04 -3.38
C GLY A 165 5.95 -17.25 -2.28
N LYS A 166 5.44 -18.49 -2.22
CA LYS A 166 4.35 -18.88 -1.31
C LYS A 166 4.70 -18.67 0.17
N LYS A 167 5.92 -19.04 0.57
CA LYS A 167 6.37 -18.89 1.98
C LYS A 167 6.36 -17.43 2.43
N THR A 168 6.80 -16.50 1.57
CA THR A 168 6.76 -15.06 1.84
C THR A 168 5.33 -14.59 2.07
N GLN A 169 4.38 -15.05 1.26
CA GLN A 169 2.99 -14.63 1.38
C GLN A 169 2.31 -15.18 2.63
N GLU A 170 2.57 -16.45 2.97
CA GLU A 170 2.06 -17.06 4.18
C GLU A 170 2.58 -16.35 5.44
N TYR A 171 3.86 -15.99 5.43
CA TYR A 171 4.45 -15.19 6.49
C TYR A 171 3.85 -13.77 6.54
N PHE A 172 3.73 -13.10 5.40
CA PHE A 172 3.19 -11.74 5.33
C PHE A 172 1.77 -11.66 5.86
N LYS A 173 0.93 -12.66 5.60
CA LYS A 173 -0.43 -12.75 6.16
C LYS A 173 -0.46 -12.72 7.68
N LYS A 174 0.59 -13.19 8.35
CA LYS A 174 0.69 -13.13 9.81
C LYS A 174 1.08 -11.73 10.30
N CYS A 175 1.73 -10.93 9.46
CA CYS A 175 2.19 -9.58 9.80
C CYS A 175 1.10 -8.51 9.72
N ILE A 176 -0.06 -8.82 9.13
CA ILE A 176 -1.16 -7.87 8.91
C ILE A 176 -2.47 -8.38 9.51
N VAL A 177 -3.40 -7.46 9.78
CA VAL A 177 -4.78 -7.80 10.16
C VAL A 177 -5.54 -8.26 8.92
N LYS A 178 -5.54 -7.44 7.89
CA LYS A 178 -6.22 -7.69 6.61
C LYS A 178 -5.56 -6.88 5.49
N ALA A 179 -5.68 -7.36 4.27
CA ALA A 179 -5.24 -6.65 3.08
C ALA A 179 -6.41 -6.39 2.13
N TYR A 180 -6.46 -5.20 1.57
CA TYR A 180 -7.38 -4.79 0.51
C TYR A 180 -6.55 -4.27 -0.66
N ASN A 181 -6.24 -5.14 -1.61
CA ASN A 181 -5.41 -4.80 -2.77
C ASN A 181 -6.31 -4.61 -4.00
N PHE A 182 -6.78 -3.38 -4.21
CA PHE A 182 -7.65 -3.04 -5.33
C PHE A 182 -6.86 -3.01 -6.63
N SER A 183 -7.35 -3.77 -7.61
CA SER A 183 -6.70 -3.91 -8.91
C SER A 183 -7.74 -3.82 -10.01
N HIS A 184 -7.66 -2.79 -10.85
CA HIS A 184 -8.51 -2.72 -12.03
C HIS A 184 -8.12 -3.83 -13.01
N ILE A 185 -9.11 -4.53 -13.59
CA ILE A 185 -8.88 -5.70 -14.46
C ILE A 185 -8.03 -5.41 -15.71
N ARG A 186 -7.89 -4.15 -16.08
CA ARG A 186 -7.12 -3.69 -17.25
C ARG A 186 -5.90 -2.87 -16.87
N ASP A 187 -5.59 -2.78 -15.60
CA ASP A 187 -4.39 -2.10 -15.13
C ASP A 187 -3.19 -3.03 -15.25
N ILE A 188 -2.33 -2.76 -16.24
CA ILE A 188 -1.13 -3.55 -16.49
C ILE A 188 -0.14 -3.50 -15.32
N VAL A 189 -0.13 -2.42 -14.54
CA VAL A 189 0.79 -2.26 -13.41
C VAL A 189 0.55 -3.33 -12.35
N THR A 190 -0.71 -3.73 -12.15
CA THR A 190 -1.07 -4.76 -11.16
C THR A 190 -0.69 -6.19 -11.57
N GLU A 191 -0.14 -6.37 -12.77
CA GLU A 191 0.29 -7.66 -13.31
C GLU A 191 1.82 -7.75 -13.46
N VAL A 192 2.56 -6.71 -13.07
CA VAL A 192 4.02 -6.69 -13.14
C VAL A 192 4.66 -6.68 -11.75
N PRO A 193 5.80 -7.39 -11.58
CA PRO A 193 6.40 -8.38 -12.49
C PRO A 193 5.44 -9.54 -12.77
N PRO A 194 5.50 -10.17 -13.97
CA PRO A 194 4.54 -11.22 -14.32
C PRO A 194 4.50 -12.38 -13.32
N TYR A 195 3.32 -12.94 -13.10
CA TYR A 195 3.08 -14.03 -12.14
C TYR A 195 3.99 -15.26 -12.33
N HIS A 196 4.36 -15.57 -13.57
CA HIS A 196 5.24 -16.71 -13.86
C HIS A 196 6.65 -16.56 -13.28
N PHE A 197 7.07 -15.36 -12.90
CA PHE A 197 8.29 -15.14 -12.10
C PHE A 197 8.10 -15.39 -10.60
N GLY A 198 6.92 -15.85 -10.17
CA GLY A 198 6.66 -16.20 -8.78
C GLY A 198 6.19 -15.07 -7.87
N TYR A 199 5.96 -13.87 -8.43
CA TYR A 199 5.36 -12.76 -7.70
C TYR A 199 3.85 -12.92 -7.56
N LYS A 200 3.30 -12.53 -6.42
CA LYS A 200 1.87 -12.59 -6.13
C LYS A 200 1.46 -11.47 -5.19
N VAL A 201 0.17 -11.23 -5.10
CA VAL A 201 -0.44 -10.33 -4.15
C VAL A 201 -1.32 -11.10 -3.17
N VAL A 202 -1.39 -10.60 -1.93
CA VAL A 202 -2.29 -11.15 -0.91
C VAL A 202 -3.64 -10.46 -1.05
N ASN A 203 -4.72 -11.25 -1.15
CA ASN A 203 -6.09 -10.75 -1.25
C ASN A 203 -6.30 -9.66 -2.33
N LYS A 204 -6.15 -10.05 -3.59
CA LYS A 204 -6.39 -9.18 -4.74
C LYS A 204 -7.89 -8.99 -4.97
N ILE A 205 -8.35 -7.75 -4.86
CA ILE A 205 -9.74 -7.36 -5.12
C ILE A 205 -9.80 -6.77 -6.52
N LYS A 206 -10.49 -7.44 -7.41
CA LYS A 206 -10.65 -6.97 -8.79
C LYS A 206 -11.78 -5.97 -8.88
N ILE A 207 -11.48 -4.80 -9.40
CA ILE A 207 -12.45 -3.75 -9.70
C ILE A 207 -12.54 -3.56 -11.21
N ALA A 208 -13.71 -3.17 -11.72
CA ALA A 208 -13.94 -2.93 -13.13
C ALA A 208 -15.05 -1.91 -13.31
N LEU A 209 -14.94 -1.07 -14.34
CA LEU A 209 -16.07 -0.26 -14.78
C LEU A 209 -17.11 -1.16 -15.44
N LYS A 210 -18.38 -0.96 -15.10
CA LYS A 210 -19.53 -1.59 -15.78
C LYS A 210 -19.74 -1.04 -17.19
N GLU A 211 -19.29 0.20 -17.43
CA GLU A 211 -19.47 0.87 -18.72
C GLU A 211 -18.40 0.47 -19.73
N TRP A 212 -18.86 0.16 -20.93
CA TRP A 212 -18.01 -0.18 -22.08
C TRP A 212 -17.43 1.10 -22.69
N CYS A 213 -16.17 1.39 -22.46
CA CYS A 213 -15.47 2.50 -23.10
C CYS A 213 -14.40 1.98 -24.06
N ILE A 214 -14.66 2.08 -25.36
CA ILE A 214 -13.74 1.61 -26.42
C ILE A 214 -12.38 2.29 -26.31
N PHE A 215 -12.34 3.59 -25.99
CA PHE A 215 -11.09 4.35 -25.84
C PHE A 215 -10.20 3.85 -24.71
N ARG A 216 -10.77 3.25 -23.65
CA ARG A 216 -10.02 2.66 -22.54
C ARG A 216 -9.34 1.34 -22.90
N TYR A 217 -9.78 0.70 -23.98
CA TYR A 217 -9.17 -0.54 -24.47
C TYR A 217 -7.75 -0.31 -24.97
N PHE A 218 -7.48 0.87 -25.51
CA PHE A 218 -6.19 1.24 -26.13
C PHE A 218 -5.24 1.98 -25.18
N ASN A 219 -5.67 2.35 -23.98
CA ASN A 219 -4.83 3.04 -23.00
C ASN A 219 -4.79 2.31 -21.64
N PRO A 220 -3.86 1.37 -21.43
CA PRO A 220 -3.74 0.64 -20.17
C PRO A 220 -3.41 1.56 -18.97
N TRP A 221 -2.79 2.72 -19.24
CA TRP A 221 -2.48 3.73 -18.21
C TRP A 221 -3.74 4.45 -17.71
N HIS A 222 -4.78 4.55 -18.52
CA HIS A 222 -6.02 5.17 -18.08
C HIS A 222 -6.63 4.45 -16.87
N CYS A 223 -6.64 3.12 -16.88
CA CYS A 223 -7.15 2.34 -15.76
C CYS A 223 -6.28 2.48 -14.51
N HIS A 224 -4.98 2.68 -14.69
CA HIS A 224 -4.04 2.87 -13.59
C HIS A 224 -4.21 4.22 -12.88
N THR A 225 -4.57 5.27 -13.60
CA THR A 225 -4.64 6.64 -13.07
C THR A 225 -6.01 7.03 -12.49
N HIS A 226 -7.05 6.18 -12.60
CA HIS A 226 -8.43 6.54 -12.25
C HIS A 226 -9.00 5.77 -11.05
N TYR A 227 -8.16 5.25 -10.17
CA TYR A 227 -8.61 4.57 -8.94
C TYR A 227 -9.40 5.45 -7.98
N TYR A 228 -9.43 6.76 -8.17
CA TYR A 228 -10.22 7.70 -7.39
C TYR A 228 -11.69 7.78 -7.82
N GLU A 229 -12.08 7.14 -8.93
CA GLU A 229 -13.47 7.17 -9.39
C GLU A 229 -14.33 6.20 -8.58
N GLU A 230 -15.28 6.71 -7.81
CA GLU A 230 -16.17 5.93 -6.92
C GLU A 230 -16.91 4.81 -7.64
N LYS A 231 -17.30 5.04 -8.90
CA LYS A 231 -17.98 4.06 -9.73
C LYS A 231 -17.21 2.74 -9.96
N TYR A 232 -15.89 2.71 -9.67
CA TYR A 232 -15.11 1.47 -9.73
C TYR A 232 -15.41 0.52 -8.58
N TYR A 233 -15.98 1.04 -7.48
CA TYR A 233 -16.17 0.30 -6.24
C TYR A 233 -17.64 -0.12 -6.03
N GLU A 234 -18.55 0.30 -6.93
CA GLU A 234 -19.95 -0.06 -6.86
C GLU A 234 -20.18 -1.58 -7.00
N GLY A 235 -20.77 -2.19 -5.98
CA GLY A 235 -21.07 -3.62 -5.94
C GLY A 235 -19.85 -4.53 -5.81
N VAL A 236 -18.73 -4.01 -5.33
CA VAL A 236 -17.56 -4.81 -4.96
C VAL A 236 -17.74 -5.33 -3.54
N GLU A 237 -17.62 -6.65 -3.35
CA GLU A 237 -17.61 -7.29 -2.03
C GLU A 237 -16.17 -7.30 -1.48
N TYR A 238 -16.00 -7.00 -0.16
CA TYR A 238 -14.71 -6.87 0.52
C TYR A 238 -14.49 -7.93 1.61
#